data_807d32ef687b9c4291427cb2c8bee8ac
#
_entry.id   807d32ef687b9c4291427cb2c8bee8ac
#
_cell.length_a   1.000
_cell.length_b   1.000
_cell.length_c   1.000
_cell.angle_alpha   90.00
_cell.angle_beta   90.00
_cell.angle_gamma   90.00
#
_symmetry.space_group_name_H-M   'P 1'
#
loop_
_entity.id
_entity.type
_entity.pdbx_description
1 polymer ?
#
loop_
_entity_poly.entity_id
_entity_poly.type
_entity_poly.pdbx_seq_one_letter_code
_entity_poly.pdbx_strand_id
1 'polypeptide(L)'
;MLKSIPAYLPIVNIDTDMIIPKQFLKTIKRTGLGKNLFYEMRYDQKGDKINNFILNNDPYNNSKILIAGKNFGCGSSREHAPWALLDFGITCVISSSFADIFYNNCFKNGILPITISEDEIKEISEYSNRKEEISVNLSDQKIIFGNKEISFDIDKFKKKCLMEGLDDIALSLEKIDNIVSFEKEIKSTKPWIFND
;
A
#
# COMPACT_ATOMS: atom_id res chain seq x y z
N MET A 1 11.86 10.15 3.98
CA MET A 1 11.02 11.13 3.26
C MET A 1 10.76 10.60 1.85
N LEU A 2 9.50 10.44 1.46
CA LEU A 2 9.06 10.01 0.14
C LEU A 2 8.70 11.23 -0.69
N LYS A 3 9.25 11.36 -1.90
CA LYS A 3 9.01 12.49 -2.81
C LYS A 3 8.60 11.97 -4.18
N SER A 4 7.49 12.49 -4.73
CA SER A 4 6.96 12.07 -6.02
C SER A 4 5.92 13.06 -6.54
N ILE A 5 5.74 13.11 -7.86
CA ILE A 5 4.52 13.65 -8.46
C ILE A 5 3.40 12.64 -8.19
N PRO A 6 2.32 13.03 -7.47
CA PRO A 6 1.27 12.09 -7.13
C PRO A 6 0.38 11.77 -8.35
N ALA A 7 -0.04 10.53 -8.49
CA ALA A 7 -1.10 10.17 -9.44
C ALA A 7 -2.47 10.34 -8.77
N TYR A 8 -3.37 11.12 -9.36
CA TYR A 8 -4.71 11.32 -8.83
C TYR A 8 -5.75 10.50 -9.58
N LEU A 9 -6.40 9.58 -8.86
CA LEU A 9 -7.45 8.70 -9.36
C LEU A 9 -8.76 8.98 -8.61
N PRO A 10 -9.60 9.92 -9.07
CA PRO A 10 -10.79 10.41 -8.36
C PRO A 10 -11.96 9.43 -8.43
N ILE A 11 -11.71 8.14 -8.23
CA ILE A 11 -12.71 7.09 -8.26
C ILE A 11 -12.99 6.64 -6.83
N VAL A 12 -14.26 6.66 -6.44
CA VAL A 12 -14.73 6.14 -5.15
C VAL A 12 -15.00 4.64 -5.22
N ASN A 13 -14.91 3.96 -4.07
CA ASN A 13 -15.17 2.52 -3.97
C ASN A 13 -14.31 1.67 -4.91
N ILE A 14 -13.05 2.06 -5.10
CA ILE A 14 -12.10 1.18 -5.80
C ILE A 14 -11.95 -0.09 -4.98
N ASP A 15 -12.46 -1.19 -5.52
CA ASP A 15 -12.41 -2.49 -4.86
C ASP A 15 -11.13 -3.27 -5.24
N THR A 16 -10.91 -4.36 -4.53
CA THR A 16 -9.71 -5.19 -4.74
C THR A 16 -9.70 -5.90 -6.09
N ASP A 17 -10.85 -6.14 -6.75
CA ASP A 17 -10.92 -6.66 -8.11
C ASP A 17 -10.53 -5.59 -9.14
N MET A 18 -10.89 -4.34 -8.90
CA MET A 18 -10.43 -3.21 -9.73
C MET A 18 -8.90 -3.01 -9.58
N ILE A 19 -8.36 -3.15 -8.36
CA ILE A 19 -6.91 -3.02 -8.13
C ILE A 19 -6.15 -4.15 -8.81
N ILE A 20 -6.58 -5.39 -8.61
CA ILE A 20 -5.99 -6.59 -9.25
C ILE A 20 -7.08 -7.61 -9.58
N PRO A 21 -7.43 -7.80 -10.87
CA PRO A 21 -8.46 -8.74 -11.28
C PRO A 21 -8.15 -10.19 -10.91
N LYS A 22 -9.20 -10.94 -10.58
CA LYS A 22 -9.11 -12.33 -10.06
C LYS A 22 -8.29 -13.30 -10.92
N GLN A 23 -8.23 -13.11 -12.23
CA GLN A 23 -7.46 -13.97 -13.15
C GLN A 23 -5.95 -13.93 -12.86
N PHE A 24 -5.46 -12.90 -12.21
CA PHE A 24 -4.03 -12.71 -11.86
C PHE A 24 -3.67 -13.20 -10.46
N LEU A 25 -4.63 -13.73 -9.69
CA LEU A 25 -4.41 -14.15 -8.29
C LEU A 25 -3.83 -15.58 -8.16
N LYS A 26 -3.49 -16.23 -9.25
CA LYS A 26 -2.99 -17.64 -9.27
C LYS A 26 -1.53 -17.78 -8.81
N THR A 27 -0.85 -16.67 -8.52
CA THR A 27 0.56 -16.67 -8.12
C THR A 27 0.70 -16.44 -6.62
N ILE A 28 1.70 -17.08 -6.02
CA ILE A 28 2.16 -16.82 -4.66
C ILE A 28 3.35 -15.85 -4.63
N LYS A 29 3.85 -15.43 -5.81
CA LYS A 29 4.97 -14.50 -5.93
C LYS A 29 4.45 -13.08 -5.76
N ARG A 30 5.14 -12.29 -4.94
CA ARG A 30 4.83 -10.88 -4.69
C ARG A 30 5.28 -9.95 -5.82
N THR A 31 6.03 -10.46 -6.80
CA THR A 31 6.59 -9.70 -7.94
C THR A 31 5.94 -10.11 -9.25
N GLY A 32 5.94 -9.19 -10.23
CA GLY A 32 5.34 -9.40 -11.55
C GLY A 32 3.85 -9.08 -11.60
N LEU A 33 3.27 -8.53 -10.53
CA LEU A 33 1.85 -8.14 -10.43
C LEU A 33 1.61 -6.68 -10.85
N GLY A 34 2.62 -5.82 -10.77
CA GLY A 34 2.50 -4.39 -11.08
C GLY A 34 2.04 -4.11 -12.51
N LYS A 35 2.40 -4.96 -13.48
CA LYS A 35 1.87 -4.90 -14.84
C LYS A 35 0.36 -5.10 -14.92
N ASN A 36 -0.22 -5.82 -13.95
CA ASN A 36 -1.64 -6.14 -13.87
C ASN A 36 -2.41 -5.20 -12.93
N LEU A 37 -1.73 -4.23 -12.30
CA LEU A 37 -2.37 -3.21 -11.48
C LEU A 37 -3.39 -2.43 -12.31
N PHE A 38 -4.64 -2.34 -11.81
CA PHE A 38 -5.76 -1.69 -12.51
C PHE A 38 -5.94 -2.18 -13.97
N TYR A 39 -5.74 -3.47 -14.22
CA TYR A 39 -5.63 -4.04 -15.58
C TYR A 39 -6.81 -3.64 -16.47
N GLU A 40 -8.05 -3.80 -16.00
CA GLU A 40 -9.28 -3.50 -16.76
C GLU A 40 -9.48 -2.00 -17.03
N MET A 41 -8.78 -1.15 -16.28
CA MET A 41 -8.81 0.31 -16.46
C MET A 41 -7.62 0.80 -17.29
N ARG A 42 -6.51 0.04 -17.29
CA ARG A 42 -5.26 0.38 -17.98
C ARG A 42 -5.17 -0.16 -19.39
N TYR A 43 -5.86 -1.24 -19.67
CA TYR A 43 -5.76 -1.92 -20.95
C TYR A 43 -7.15 -2.18 -21.55
N ASP A 44 -7.24 -2.10 -22.87
CA ASP A 44 -8.44 -2.45 -23.60
C ASP A 44 -8.55 -3.98 -23.83
N GLN A 45 -9.61 -4.41 -24.51
CA GLN A 45 -9.84 -5.83 -24.80
C GLN A 45 -8.76 -6.48 -25.69
N LYS A 46 -7.96 -5.67 -26.41
CA LYS A 46 -6.84 -6.13 -27.25
C LYS A 46 -5.53 -6.17 -26.47
N GLY A 47 -5.50 -5.64 -25.24
CA GLY A 47 -4.32 -5.52 -24.40
C GLY A 47 -3.51 -4.24 -24.67
N ASP A 48 -4.06 -3.30 -25.45
CA ASP A 48 -3.42 -2.02 -25.70
C ASP A 48 -3.69 -1.06 -24.53
N LYS A 49 -2.70 -0.19 -24.24
CA LYS A 49 -2.82 0.79 -23.16
C LYS A 49 -3.90 1.84 -23.45
N ILE A 50 -4.81 2.03 -22.51
CA ILE A 50 -5.80 3.11 -22.54
C ILE A 50 -5.12 4.43 -22.21
N ASN A 51 -4.99 5.32 -23.19
CA ASN A 51 -4.25 6.59 -23.05
C ASN A 51 -4.83 7.54 -22.00
N ASN A 52 -6.13 7.47 -21.72
CA ASN A 52 -6.79 8.33 -20.74
C ASN A 52 -6.61 7.87 -19.29
N PHE A 53 -6.02 6.70 -19.04
CA PHE A 53 -5.79 6.25 -17.68
C PHE A 53 -4.48 6.85 -17.14
N ILE A 54 -4.56 7.52 -15.99
CA ILE A 54 -3.45 8.35 -15.47
C ILE A 54 -2.13 7.58 -15.32
N LEU A 55 -2.15 6.35 -14.79
CA LEU A 55 -0.93 5.56 -14.56
C LEU A 55 -0.30 5.02 -15.85
N ASN A 56 -0.92 5.22 -17.03
CA ASN A 56 -0.31 4.88 -18.31
C ASN A 56 0.54 6.01 -18.89
N ASN A 57 0.46 7.22 -18.30
CA ASN A 57 1.05 8.43 -18.83
C ASN A 57 2.21 8.93 -17.97
N ASP A 58 3.21 9.54 -18.62
CA ASP A 58 4.28 10.26 -17.94
C ASP A 58 3.75 11.60 -17.36
N PRO A 59 4.16 11.96 -16.14
CA PRO A 59 5.12 11.29 -15.23
C PRO A 59 4.49 10.29 -14.25
N TYR A 60 3.18 10.03 -14.34
CA TYR A 60 2.43 9.28 -13.33
C TYR A 60 2.70 7.77 -13.37
N ASN A 61 3.20 7.25 -14.49
CA ASN A 61 3.63 5.85 -14.62
C ASN A 61 4.81 5.48 -13.71
N ASN A 62 5.49 6.49 -13.14
CA ASN A 62 6.57 6.34 -12.16
C ASN A 62 6.19 6.92 -10.78
N SER A 63 4.92 7.23 -10.57
CA SER A 63 4.46 7.79 -9.29
C SER A 63 4.61 6.78 -8.16
N LYS A 64 5.13 7.25 -7.04
CA LYS A 64 5.20 6.51 -5.77
C LYS A 64 4.02 6.82 -4.85
N ILE A 65 3.22 7.82 -5.17
CA ILE A 65 2.10 8.30 -4.37
C ILE A 65 0.83 8.24 -5.21
N LEU A 66 -0.16 7.50 -4.75
CA LEU A 66 -1.50 7.45 -5.33
C LEU A 66 -2.46 8.23 -4.44
N ILE A 67 -3.13 9.24 -5.01
CA ILE A 67 -4.27 9.91 -4.37
C ILE A 67 -5.54 9.28 -4.95
N ALA A 68 -6.39 8.73 -4.09
CA ALA A 68 -7.57 7.98 -4.50
C ALA A 68 -8.84 8.53 -3.86
N GLY A 69 -9.99 8.19 -4.45
CA GLY A 69 -11.30 8.50 -3.89
C GLY A 69 -11.62 7.69 -2.64
N LYS A 70 -12.72 8.02 -2.01
CA LYS A 70 -13.24 7.42 -0.76
C LYS A 70 -13.41 5.90 -0.86
N ASN A 71 -13.25 5.22 0.29
CA ASN A 71 -13.48 3.78 0.47
C ASN A 71 -12.59 2.92 -0.45
N PHE A 72 -11.28 3.26 -0.47
CA PHE A 72 -10.30 2.57 -1.28
C PHE A 72 -9.99 1.17 -0.73
N GLY A 73 -9.88 0.18 -1.64
CA GLY A 73 -9.56 -1.19 -1.29
C GLY A 73 -10.73 -1.97 -0.70
N CYS A 74 -11.98 -1.57 -0.97
CA CYS A 74 -13.16 -2.31 -0.56
C CYS A 74 -13.26 -3.69 -1.26
N GLY A 75 -14.26 -4.49 -0.88
CA GLY A 75 -14.46 -5.83 -1.43
C GLY A 75 -13.72 -6.92 -0.67
N SER A 76 -13.19 -7.91 -1.38
CA SER A 76 -12.59 -9.11 -0.79
C SER A 76 -11.24 -8.84 -0.14
N SER A 77 -10.94 -9.60 0.93
CA SER A 77 -9.59 -9.58 1.54
C SER A 77 -8.57 -10.22 0.60
N ARG A 78 -7.79 -9.39 -0.11
CA ARG A 78 -6.77 -9.85 -1.06
C ARG A 78 -5.46 -9.16 -0.80
N GLU A 79 -4.48 -9.93 -0.39
CA GLU A 79 -3.12 -9.42 -0.18
C GLU A 79 -2.42 -9.08 -1.51
N HIS A 80 -2.87 -9.67 -2.61
CA HIS A 80 -2.38 -9.35 -3.96
C HIS A 80 -2.61 -7.89 -4.36
N ALA A 81 -3.64 -7.20 -3.81
CA ALA A 81 -3.89 -5.81 -4.13
C ALA A 81 -2.77 -4.88 -3.64
N PRO A 82 -2.33 -4.91 -2.37
CA PRO A 82 -1.10 -4.22 -1.96
C PRO A 82 0.15 -4.68 -2.72
N TRP A 83 0.31 -5.98 -3.02
CA TRP A 83 1.45 -6.45 -3.79
C TRP A 83 1.51 -5.82 -5.18
N ALA A 84 0.37 -5.72 -5.86
CA ALA A 84 0.31 -5.11 -7.20
C ALA A 84 0.66 -3.62 -7.16
N LEU A 85 0.19 -2.88 -6.15
CA LEU A 85 0.56 -1.48 -5.92
C LEU A 85 2.07 -1.32 -5.70
N LEU A 86 2.62 -2.12 -4.78
CA LEU A 86 4.04 -2.06 -4.44
C LEU A 86 4.94 -2.44 -5.62
N ASP A 87 4.60 -3.51 -6.32
CA ASP A 87 5.37 -3.99 -7.49
C ASP A 87 5.28 -3.02 -8.68
N PHE A 88 4.21 -2.22 -8.76
CA PHE A 88 4.13 -1.09 -9.70
C PHE A 88 5.02 0.09 -9.28
N GLY A 89 5.35 0.22 -7.99
CA GLY A 89 6.16 1.30 -7.42
C GLY A 89 5.39 2.24 -6.49
N ILE A 90 4.08 2.04 -6.27
CA ILE A 90 3.28 2.85 -5.36
C ILE A 90 3.53 2.37 -3.92
N THR A 91 4.15 3.23 -3.11
CA THR A 91 4.49 2.98 -1.72
C THR A 91 3.66 3.81 -0.73
N CYS A 92 2.86 4.75 -1.23
CA CYS A 92 1.94 5.56 -0.42
C CYS A 92 0.60 5.71 -1.14
N VAL A 93 -0.49 5.49 -0.42
CA VAL A 93 -1.86 5.74 -0.92
C VAL A 93 -2.54 6.72 0.03
N ILE A 94 -3.10 7.80 -0.53
CA ILE A 94 -3.81 8.86 0.21
C ILE A 94 -5.28 8.80 -0.20
N SER A 95 -6.18 8.72 0.78
CA SER A 95 -7.63 8.65 0.54
C SER A 95 -8.39 9.25 1.73
N SER A 96 -9.67 9.60 1.55
CA SER A 96 -10.51 10.03 2.67
C SER A 96 -11.00 8.86 3.54
N SER A 97 -10.98 7.64 3.02
CA SER A 97 -11.21 6.42 3.81
C SER A 97 -10.75 5.17 3.06
N PHE A 98 -10.47 4.12 3.82
CA PHE A 98 -10.06 2.80 3.33
C PHE A 98 -10.98 1.73 3.90
N ALA A 99 -11.06 0.59 3.22
CA ALA A 99 -11.58 -0.62 3.85
C ALA A 99 -10.56 -1.16 4.87
N ASP A 100 -11.04 -1.57 6.05
CA ASP A 100 -10.20 -1.94 7.20
C ASP A 100 -9.17 -3.02 6.87
N ILE A 101 -9.59 -4.06 6.15
CA ILE A 101 -8.71 -5.18 5.80
C ILE A 101 -7.61 -4.70 4.86
N PHE A 102 -7.95 -3.92 3.83
CA PHE A 102 -6.98 -3.37 2.90
C PHE A 102 -5.99 -2.44 3.61
N TYR A 103 -6.50 -1.55 4.48
CA TYR A 103 -5.69 -0.65 5.29
C TYR A 103 -4.63 -1.41 6.10
N ASN A 104 -5.02 -2.50 6.77
CA ASN A 104 -4.10 -3.32 7.55
C ASN A 104 -3.11 -4.09 6.66
N ASN A 105 -3.56 -4.61 5.52
CA ASN A 105 -2.69 -5.31 4.56
C ASN A 105 -1.64 -4.38 3.94
N CYS A 106 -1.93 -3.08 3.78
CA CYS A 106 -0.94 -2.10 3.34
C CYS A 106 0.28 -2.08 4.27
N PHE A 107 0.07 -1.97 5.59
CA PHE A 107 1.17 -1.93 6.56
C PHE A 107 2.01 -3.20 6.56
N LYS A 108 1.38 -4.37 6.47
CA LYS A 108 2.08 -5.66 6.39
C LYS A 108 2.99 -5.80 5.16
N ASN A 109 2.67 -5.05 4.11
CA ASN A 109 3.40 -5.08 2.85
C ASN A 109 4.25 -3.82 2.60
N GLY A 110 4.40 -2.93 3.58
CA GLY A 110 5.28 -1.77 3.47
C GLY A 110 4.70 -0.61 2.66
N ILE A 111 3.39 -0.55 2.47
CA ILE A 111 2.67 0.60 1.90
C ILE A 111 2.14 1.47 3.03
N LEU A 112 2.31 2.79 2.90
CA LEU A 112 1.76 3.78 3.82
C LEU A 112 0.38 4.25 3.35
N PRO A 113 -0.74 3.79 3.95
CA PRO A 113 -2.06 4.36 3.71
C PRO A 113 -2.25 5.58 4.61
N ILE A 114 -2.60 6.72 4.02
CA ILE A 114 -2.86 7.98 4.73
C ILE A 114 -4.31 8.38 4.57
N THR A 115 -4.99 8.65 5.68
CA THR A 115 -6.35 9.18 5.70
C THR A 115 -6.32 10.66 6.01
N ILE A 116 -6.91 11.48 5.13
CA ILE A 116 -7.11 12.92 5.29
C ILE A 116 -8.51 13.30 4.80
N SER A 117 -8.95 14.52 5.08
CA SER A 117 -10.26 15.00 4.66
C SER A 117 -10.40 15.11 3.14
N GLU A 118 -11.63 15.11 2.64
CA GLU A 118 -11.89 15.27 1.19
C GLU A 118 -11.46 16.66 0.66
N ASP A 119 -11.51 17.70 1.50
CA ASP A 119 -11.04 19.02 1.11
C ASP A 119 -9.52 19.07 0.99
N GLU A 120 -8.80 18.42 1.90
CA GLU A 120 -7.34 18.27 1.80
C GLU A 120 -6.94 17.41 0.58
N ILE A 121 -7.71 16.36 0.24
CA ILE A 121 -7.49 15.59 -0.99
C ILE A 121 -7.64 16.46 -2.23
N LYS A 122 -8.67 17.30 -2.31
CA LYS A 122 -8.84 18.25 -3.43
C LYS A 122 -7.63 19.18 -3.55
N GLU A 123 -7.16 19.71 -2.42
CA GLU A 123 -6.01 20.61 -2.39
C GLU A 123 -4.74 19.96 -2.93
N ILE A 124 -4.38 18.75 -2.43
CA ILE A 124 -3.18 18.06 -2.92
C ILE A 124 -3.34 17.51 -4.34
N SER A 125 -4.57 17.21 -4.79
CA SER A 125 -4.81 16.71 -6.15
C SER A 125 -4.51 17.75 -7.23
N GLU A 126 -4.55 19.04 -6.91
CA GLU A 126 -4.13 20.11 -7.82
C GLU A 126 -2.64 20.01 -8.20
N TYR A 127 -1.80 19.50 -7.28
CA TYR A 127 -0.38 19.25 -7.55
C TYR A 127 -0.20 18.12 -8.57
N SER A 128 -1.05 17.08 -8.51
CA SER A 128 -1.10 16.08 -9.57
C SER A 128 -1.38 16.71 -10.93
N ASN A 129 -2.43 17.53 -11.02
CA ASN A 129 -2.84 18.15 -12.27
C ASN A 129 -1.74 19.08 -12.85
N ARG A 130 -0.97 19.75 -11.98
CA ARG A 130 0.15 20.62 -12.36
C ARG A 130 1.45 19.87 -12.58
N LYS A 131 1.48 18.56 -12.37
CA LYS A 131 2.67 17.70 -12.41
C LYS A 131 3.77 18.17 -11.44
N GLU A 132 3.35 18.67 -10.28
CA GLU A 132 4.24 19.13 -9.22
C GLU A 132 4.44 18.05 -8.16
N GLU A 133 5.63 18.00 -7.59
CA GLU A 133 5.95 17.01 -6.55
C GLU A 133 5.34 17.40 -5.20
N ILE A 134 4.92 16.37 -4.48
CA ILE A 134 4.64 16.45 -3.05
C ILE A 134 5.61 15.55 -2.28
N SER A 135 5.78 15.83 -1.00
CA SER A 135 6.63 15.04 -0.10
C SER A 135 5.81 14.49 1.06
N VAL A 136 6.02 13.22 1.39
CA VAL A 136 5.43 12.56 2.56
C VAL A 136 6.54 12.24 3.55
N ASN A 137 6.43 12.80 4.75
CA ASN A 137 7.36 12.54 5.85
C ASN A 137 6.66 11.71 6.93
N LEU A 138 6.99 10.42 6.98
CA LEU A 138 6.43 9.50 7.96
C LEU A 138 6.90 9.80 9.39
N SER A 139 8.15 10.25 9.56
CA SER A 139 8.68 10.58 10.89
C SER A 139 7.93 11.72 11.55
N ASP A 140 7.64 12.78 10.79
CA ASP A 140 6.94 13.98 11.28
C ASP A 140 5.42 13.88 11.03
N GLN A 141 4.96 12.83 10.33
CA GLN A 141 3.56 12.60 9.96
C GLN A 141 2.96 13.79 9.20
N LYS A 142 3.69 14.25 8.16
CA LYS A 142 3.31 15.41 7.35
C LYS A 142 3.36 15.10 5.87
N ILE A 143 2.38 15.64 5.15
CA ILE A 143 2.40 15.79 3.69
C ILE A 143 2.78 17.24 3.41
N ILE A 144 3.84 17.46 2.62
CA ILE A 144 4.38 18.78 2.31
C ILE A 144 4.23 19.04 0.83
N PHE A 145 3.66 20.17 0.47
CA PHE A 145 3.38 20.56 -0.92
C PHE A 145 3.43 22.08 -1.07
N GLY A 146 4.32 22.59 -1.93
CA GLY A 146 4.63 24.01 -2.01
C GLY A 146 5.06 24.56 -0.64
N ASN A 147 4.36 25.58 -0.17
CA ASN A 147 4.58 26.22 1.14
C ASN A 147 3.58 25.75 2.21
N LYS A 148 2.83 24.66 1.95
CA LYS A 148 1.78 24.14 2.82
C LYS A 148 2.15 22.78 3.35
N GLU A 149 1.54 22.42 4.47
CA GLU A 149 1.64 21.09 5.06
C GLU A 149 0.30 20.62 5.60
N ILE A 150 0.05 19.31 5.52
CA ILE A 150 -1.08 18.61 6.12
C ILE A 150 -0.51 17.58 7.08
N SER A 151 -0.99 17.55 8.31
CA SER A 151 -0.65 16.50 9.28
C SER A 151 -1.59 15.32 9.15
N PHE A 152 -1.06 14.11 9.28
CA PHE A 152 -1.87 12.89 9.33
C PHE A 152 -1.56 12.07 10.58
N ASP A 153 -2.51 11.29 11.03
CA ASP A 153 -2.34 10.40 12.16
C ASP A 153 -2.03 8.97 11.71
N ILE A 154 -1.19 8.28 12.47
CA ILE A 154 -0.85 6.88 12.27
C ILE A 154 -0.54 6.24 13.62
N ASP A 155 -1.02 5.03 13.83
CA ASP A 155 -0.71 4.24 15.02
C ASP A 155 0.81 4.08 15.21
N LYS A 156 1.29 4.26 16.45
CA LYS A 156 2.72 4.25 16.78
C LYS A 156 3.42 2.94 16.41
N PHE A 157 2.74 1.81 16.60
CA PHE A 157 3.29 0.50 16.28
C PHE A 157 3.40 0.32 14.76
N LYS A 158 2.35 0.68 14.00
CA LYS A 158 2.35 0.65 12.54
C LYS A 158 3.43 1.56 11.96
N LYS A 159 3.63 2.75 12.55
CA LYS A 159 4.71 3.67 12.17
C LYS A 159 6.08 3.04 12.37
N LYS A 160 6.32 2.40 13.55
CA LYS A 160 7.56 1.66 13.81
C LYS A 160 7.80 0.59 12.74
N CYS A 161 6.81 -0.26 12.47
CA CYS A 161 6.93 -1.33 11.49
C CYS A 161 7.31 -0.82 10.10
N LEU A 162 6.67 0.27 9.61
CA LEU A 162 7.01 0.87 8.32
C LEU A 162 8.40 1.49 8.30
N MET A 163 8.83 2.17 9.38
CA MET A 163 10.14 2.82 9.45
C MET A 163 11.29 1.82 9.51
N GLU A 164 11.09 0.69 10.17
CA GLU A 164 12.10 -0.35 10.40
C GLU A 164 11.98 -1.50 9.39
N GLY A 165 10.95 -1.49 8.52
CA GLY A 165 10.71 -2.55 7.54
C GLY A 165 10.31 -3.87 8.18
N LEU A 166 9.61 -3.84 9.32
CA LEU A 166 9.21 -5.03 10.07
C LEU A 166 7.92 -5.62 9.50
N ASP A 167 7.99 -6.83 9.00
CA ASP A 167 6.84 -7.69 8.72
C ASP A 167 6.52 -8.62 9.91
N ASP A 168 5.47 -9.44 9.78
CA ASP A 168 5.04 -10.38 10.84
C ASP A 168 6.17 -11.36 11.23
N ILE A 169 7.06 -11.71 10.30
CA ILE A 169 8.22 -12.60 10.56
C ILE A 169 9.29 -11.84 11.34
N ALA A 170 9.65 -10.64 10.91
CA ALA A 170 10.64 -9.81 11.59
C ALA A 170 10.21 -9.48 13.03
N LEU A 171 8.92 -9.19 13.26
CA LEU A 171 8.35 -8.99 14.59
C LEU A 171 8.47 -10.25 15.48
N SER A 172 8.32 -11.43 14.89
CA SER A 172 8.52 -12.70 15.63
C SER A 172 10.00 -12.88 15.99
N LEU A 173 10.92 -12.52 15.08
CA LEU A 173 12.36 -12.60 15.30
C LEU A 173 12.86 -11.66 16.40
N GLU A 174 12.20 -10.53 16.66
CA GLU A 174 12.50 -9.68 17.83
C GLU A 174 12.34 -10.44 19.17
N LYS A 175 11.59 -11.55 19.18
CA LYS A 175 11.34 -12.40 20.36
C LYS A 175 12.04 -13.77 20.30
N ILE A 176 13.08 -13.89 19.47
CA ILE A 176 13.72 -15.18 19.19
C ILE A 176 14.20 -15.91 20.46
N ASP A 177 14.75 -15.18 21.44
CA ASP A 177 15.22 -15.77 22.70
C ASP A 177 14.07 -16.39 23.52
N ASN A 178 12.90 -15.74 23.53
CA ASN A 178 11.71 -16.26 24.18
C ASN A 178 11.19 -17.51 23.47
N ILE A 179 11.21 -17.50 22.12
CA ILE A 179 10.79 -18.64 21.29
C ILE A 179 11.70 -19.84 21.56
N VAL A 180 13.01 -19.65 21.51
CA VAL A 180 14.00 -20.70 21.76
C VAL A 180 13.88 -21.27 23.19
N SER A 181 13.63 -20.41 24.17
CA SER A 181 13.43 -20.84 25.56
C SER A 181 12.16 -21.69 25.70
N PHE A 182 11.06 -21.25 25.09
CA PHE A 182 9.80 -21.99 25.07
C PHE A 182 9.93 -23.34 24.35
N GLU A 183 10.61 -23.39 23.21
CA GLU A 183 10.85 -24.63 22.47
C GLU A 183 11.65 -25.64 23.29
N LYS A 184 12.67 -25.20 24.05
CA LYS A 184 13.41 -26.08 24.97
C LYS A 184 12.53 -26.65 26.07
N GLU A 185 11.69 -25.83 26.68
CA GLU A 185 10.73 -26.24 27.71
C GLU A 185 9.73 -27.27 27.17
N ILE A 186 9.13 -26.97 25.98
CA ILE A 186 8.16 -27.90 25.37
C ILE A 186 8.81 -29.22 24.97
N LYS A 187 10.03 -29.23 24.44
CA LYS A 187 10.78 -30.44 24.12
C LYS A 187 11.00 -31.33 25.36
N SER A 188 11.22 -30.72 26.52
CA SER A 188 11.41 -31.49 27.78
C SER A 188 10.12 -32.00 28.39
N THR A 189 9.03 -31.21 28.30
CA THR A 189 7.74 -31.50 28.93
C THR A 189 6.78 -32.31 28.05
N LYS A 190 6.90 -32.15 26.72
CA LYS A 190 6.04 -32.76 25.70
C LYS A 190 6.85 -33.31 24.51
N PRO A 191 7.80 -34.23 24.73
CA PRO A 191 8.69 -34.74 23.69
C PRO A 191 7.97 -35.35 22.49
N TRP A 192 6.75 -35.90 22.70
CA TRP A 192 5.95 -36.51 21.65
C TRP A 192 5.47 -35.54 20.54
N ILE A 193 5.55 -34.22 20.76
CA ILE A 193 5.19 -33.23 19.74
C ILE A 193 6.30 -33.09 18.64
N PHE A 194 7.52 -33.52 18.97
CA PHE A 194 8.72 -33.39 18.13
C PHE A 194 9.23 -34.74 17.59
N ASN A 195 8.50 -35.81 17.79
CA ASN A 195 8.83 -37.09 17.19
C ASN A 195 8.15 -37.14 15.80
N ASP A 196 8.95 -37.03 14.73
CA ASP A 196 8.58 -37.44 13.38
C ASP A 196 8.60 -38.95 13.23
#